data_1ff07bb6480408ba2c5ddcfe90c1a2a6
#
_entry.id   1ff07bb6480408ba2c5ddcfe90c1a2a6
#
_cell.length_a   1.000
_cell.length_b   1.000
_cell.length_c   1.000
_cell.angle_alpha   90.00
_cell.angle_beta   90.00
_cell.angle_gamma   90.00
#
_symmetry.space_group_name_H-M   'P 1'
#
loop_
_entity.id
_entity.type
_entity.pdbx_description
1 polymer ?
#
loop_
_entity_poly.entity_id
_entity_poly.type
_entity_poly.pdbx_seq_one_letter_code
_entity_poly.pdbx_strand_id
1 'polypeptide(L)'
;MQKDLTTGSVFKNVLYFSLPYLLSYFLQTLYGMADLFIISQFEGTASITAVSIGSQIMHMITVMLVGLAMGVTVGIGRAVGAHNDRGAGAVIGNAVMLFLAVSVAMAAVLTALVQPILSMMSTPAEAVPGAAAYLTICFIGIPCITAYNIIASIFRGLGDSRSPMYFIAVACAANIGLDYLFMGALHMGPAGAALGTTLAQGISVIVSLGVILRRKSGIRLHKSDLRPQKNVIGRILRIGVPVALQDGLIQISFLLITVIANRRGLTDAAAVGIVEKIISFIFLVPSSMLSTVSALGAQNVGAGKHDRAAKTLYYAIGISLTFGAIVGVLVQFIAPDAVALFTTDAAVAAAGGWYLRGYIWDCFFAGIHFSFSGYFCAYGRSELSFLHNILSIVLVRVPGAYFMSKLFPDNLLPMGLATAVGSLLSVVICLTAYLLLKRKGTFGGKAA
;
A
#
# COMPACT_ATOMS: atom_id res chain seq x y z
N MET A 1 19.09 13.73 -4.63
CA MET A 1 19.04 14.87 -5.57
C MET A 1 17.58 15.20 -5.84
N GLN A 2 17.21 16.46 -5.67
CA GLN A 2 15.93 16.97 -6.08
C GLN A 2 15.82 16.82 -7.60
N LYS A 3 14.86 16.03 -8.09
CA LYS A 3 14.62 15.87 -9.52
C LYS A 3 13.42 16.70 -9.92
N ASP A 4 13.64 17.63 -10.83
CA ASP A 4 12.54 18.40 -11.44
C ASP A 4 11.75 17.51 -12.40
N LEU A 5 10.55 17.09 -11.96
CA LEU A 5 9.62 16.29 -12.74
C LEU A 5 8.62 17.16 -13.53
N THR A 6 8.78 18.49 -13.44
CA THR A 6 7.93 19.45 -14.17
C THR A 6 8.43 19.75 -15.58
N THR A 7 9.55 19.16 -15.98
CA THR A 7 10.20 19.34 -17.29
C THR A 7 10.36 18.03 -18.05
N GLY A 8 10.74 18.07 -19.30
CA GLY A 8 10.97 16.90 -20.15
C GLY A 8 9.70 16.12 -20.51
N SER A 9 9.88 14.88 -21.00
CA SER A 9 8.77 14.00 -21.40
C SER A 9 8.00 13.48 -20.18
N VAL A 10 6.68 13.70 -20.13
CA VAL A 10 5.82 13.22 -19.06
C VAL A 10 5.82 11.70 -19.01
N PHE A 11 5.71 11.03 -20.15
CA PHE A 11 5.71 9.56 -20.24
C PHE A 11 7.01 8.95 -19.66
N LYS A 12 8.17 9.51 -20.06
CA LYS A 12 9.47 9.05 -19.51
C LYS A 12 9.57 9.29 -18.00
N ASN A 13 9.04 10.42 -17.51
CA ASN A 13 9.02 10.71 -16.07
C ASN A 13 8.12 9.73 -15.31
N VAL A 14 6.95 9.37 -15.86
CA VAL A 14 6.05 8.36 -15.26
C VAL A 14 6.77 7.02 -15.16
N LEU A 15 7.35 6.51 -16.25
CA LEU A 15 8.07 5.23 -16.24
C LEU A 15 9.29 5.26 -15.29
N TYR A 16 10.10 6.32 -15.39
CA TYR A 16 11.29 6.46 -14.55
C TYR A 16 10.97 6.45 -13.05
N PHE A 17 9.84 7.03 -12.65
CA PHE A 17 9.42 7.11 -11.25
C PHE A 17 8.68 5.85 -10.80
N SER A 18 7.82 5.28 -11.66
CA SER A 18 6.98 4.14 -11.30
C SER A 18 7.76 2.82 -11.19
N LEU A 19 8.78 2.58 -12.03
CA LEU A 19 9.55 1.33 -11.99
C LEU A 19 10.28 1.11 -10.66
N PRO A 20 11.06 2.05 -10.11
CA PRO A 20 11.65 1.89 -8.79
C PRO A 20 10.59 1.77 -7.68
N TYR A 21 9.45 2.43 -7.85
CA TYR A 21 8.35 2.33 -6.91
C TYR A 21 7.72 0.94 -6.92
N LEU A 22 7.45 0.40 -8.11
CA LEU A 22 6.97 -0.96 -8.31
C LEU A 22 7.92 -1.99 -7.67
N LEU A 23 9.22 -1.83 -7.90
CA LEU A 23 10.23 -2.70 -7.29
C LEU A 23 10.27 -2.56 -5.77
N SER A 24 10.05 -1.36 -5.23
CA SER A 24 9.94 -1.16 -3.78
C SER A 24 8.77 -1.93 -3.18
N TYR A 25 7.61 -1.89 -3.82
CA TYR A 25 6.43 -2.66 -3.39
C TYR A 25 6.65 -4.17 -3.53
N PHE A 26 7.26 -4.61 -4.62
CA PHE A 26 7.61 -6.01 -4.83
C PHE A 26 8.54 -6.53 -3.71
N LEU A 27 9.62 -5.80 -3.41
CA LEU A 27 10.53 -6.15 -2.32
C LEU A 27 9.83 -6.15 -0.96
N GLN A 28 8.90 -5.23 -0.72
CA GLN A 28 8.12 -5.19 0.51
C GLN A 28 7.18 -6.40 0.65
N THR A 29 6.58 -6.85 -0.45
CA THR A 29 5.75 -8.06 -0.47
C THR A 29 6.60 -9.31 -0.28
N LEU A 30 7.76 -9.39 -0.95
CA LEU A 30 8.71 -10.50 -0.83
C LEU A 30 9.22 -10.66 0.60
N TYR A 31 9.56 -9.56 1.23
CA TYR A 31 10.00 -9.49 2.62
C TYR A 31 8.96 -10.11 3.57
N GLY A 32 7.67 -9.73 3.47
CA GLY A 32 6.62 -10.33 4.30
C GLY A 32 6.38 -11.82 4.04
N MET A 33 6.73 -12.32 2.84
CA MET A 33 6.67 -13.75 2.53
C MET A 33 7.89 -14.52 3.04
N ALA A 34 9.06 -13.87 3.08
CA ALA A 34 10.29 -14.48 3.55
C ALA A 34 10.19 -14.89 5.02
N ASP A 35 9.60 -14.05 5.88
CA ASP A 35 9.39 -14.37 7.29
C ASP A 35 8.61 -15.68 7.44
N LEU A 36 7.51 -15.86 6.68
CA LEU A 36 6.68 -17.07 6.74
C LEU A 36 7.41 -18.29 6.17
N PHE A 37 8.18 -18.11 5.11
CA PHE A 37 8.96 -19.18 4.52
C PHE A 37 10.06 -19.65 5.46
N ILE A 38 10.80 -18.75 6.08
CA ILE A 38 11.91 -19.09 6.97
C ILE A 38 11.38 -19.76 8.22
N ILE A 39 10.33 -19.20 8.88
CA ILE A 39 9.79 -19.82 10.09
C ILE A 39 9.26 -21.23 9.83
N SER A 40 8.72 -21.49 8.64
CA SER A 40 8.22 -22.84 8.29
C SER A 40 9.31 -23.91 8.20
N GLN A 41 10.59 -23.51 8.07
CA GLN A 41 11.73 -24.44 8.04
C GLN A 41 12.19 -24.87 9.42
N PHE A 42 11.95 -24.05 10.45
CA PHE A 42 12.52 -24.25 11.77
C PHE A 42 11.49 -24.51 12.86
N GLU A 43 10.22 -24.16 12.63
CA GLU A 43 9.18 -24.13 13.66
C GLU A 43 7.92 -24.88 13.24
N GLY A 44 7.12 -25.28 14.24
CA GLY A 44 5.86 -25.98 14.04
C GLY A 44 4.69 -25.06 13.65
N THR A 45 3.53 -25.67 13.39
CA THR A 45 2.32 -25.03 12.90
C THR A 45 1.84 -23.88 13.78
N ALA A 46 1.96 -23.98 15.11
CA ALA A 46 1.56 -22.93 16.04
C ALA A 46 2.37 -21.64 15.84
N SER A 47 3.69 -21.75 15.65
CA SER A 47 4.59 -20.62 15.38
C SER A 47 4.33 -20.00 14.02
N ILE A 48 4.10 -20.82 12.99
CA ILE A 48 3.73 -20.36 11.63
C ILE A 48 2.42 -19.57 11.66
N THR A 49 1.40 -20.09 12.38
CA THR A 49 0.11 -19.42 12.55
C THR A 49 0.28 -18.09 13.29
N ALA A 50 1.09 -18.06 14.35
CA ALA A 50 1.39 -16.86 15.11
C ALA A 50 2.00 -15.75 14.24
N VAL A 51 3.02 -16.07 13.45
CA VAL A 51 3.65 -15.10 12.51
C VAL A 51 2.69 -14.70 11.41
N SER A 52 1.89 -15.62 10.89
CA SER A 52 0.89 -15.32 9.85
C SER A 52 -0.14 -14.28 10.32
N ILE A 53 -0.72 -14.47 11.50
CA ILE A 53 -1.68 -13.53 12.10
C ILE A 53 -1.00 -12.21 12.43
N GLY A 54 0.18 -12.26 13.04
CA GLY A 54 0.93 -11.06 13.40
C GLY A 54 1.33 -10.22 12.19
N SER A 55 1.85 -10.86 11.14
CA SER A 55 2.26 -10.17 9.90
C SER A 55 1.07 -9.55 9.15
N GLN A 56 -0.10 -10.20 9.17
CA GLN A 56 -1.32 -9.64 8.57
C GLN A 56 -1.76 -8.34 9.27
N ILE A 57 -1.73 -8.32 10.61
CA ILE A 57 -2.04 -7.12 11.40
C ILE A 57 -1.01 -6.02 11.11
N MET A 58 0.29 -6.37 11.10
CA MET A 58 1.35 -5.41 10.80
C MET A 58 1.27 -4.87 9.37
N HIS A 59 0.88 -5.70 8.40
CA HIS A 59 0.65 -5.26 7.03
C HIS A 59 -0.44 -4.20 6.95
N MET A 60 -1.59 -4.43 7.60
CA MET A 60 -2.69 -3.47 7.66
C MET A 60 -2.23 -2.13 8.27
N ILE A 61 -1.52 -2.16 9.38
CA ILE A 61 -0.98 -0.96 10.04
C ILE A 61 0.01 -0.24 9.11
N THR A 62 0.89 -0.98 8.45
CA THR A 62 1.91 -0.41 7.56
C THR A 62 1.28 0.28 6.35
N VAL A 63 0.28 -0.32 5.69
CA VAL A 63 -0.38 0.33 4.55
C VAL A 63 -1.14 1.59 4.97
N MET A 64 -1.75 1.60 6.16
CA MET A 64 -2.38 2.81 6.71
C MET A 64 -1.35 3.92 7.01
N LEU A 65 -0.17 3.57 7.54
CA LEU A 65 0.93 4.52 7.74
C LEU A 65 1.46 5.07 6.41
N VAL A 66 1.59 4.24 5.37
CA VAL A 66 1.97 4.67 4.01
C VAL A 66 0.92 5.63 3.45
N GLY A 67 -0.36 5.32 3.60
CA GLY A 67 -1.47 6.19 3.21
C GLY A 67 -1.42 7.54 3.92
N LEU A 68 -1.20 7.54 5.24
CA LEU A 68 -1.05 8.76 6.02
C LEU A 68 0.16 9.59 5.54
N ALA A 69 1.28 8.94 5.23
CA ALA A 69 2.50 9.57 4.73
C ALA A 69 2.35 10.14 3.29
N MET A 70 1.28 9.78 2.55
CA MET A 70 0.98 10.38 1.26
C MET A 70 0.80 11.90 1.36
N GLY A 71 0.25 12.41 2.47
CA GLY A 71 0.14 13.83 2.74
C GLY A 71 1.50 14.55 2.75
N VAL A 72 2.55 13.87 3.23
CA VAL A 72 3.93 14.40 3.22
C VAL A 72 4.46 14.44 1.79
N THR A 73 4.33 13.34 1.03
CA THR A 73 4.76 13.27 -0.38
C THR A 73 4.14 14.39 -1.22
N VAL A 74 2.83 14.58 -1.11
CA VAL A 74 2.10 15.61 -1.87
C VAL A 74 2.47 17.02 -1.38
N GLY A 75 2.58 17.23 -0.07
CA GLY A 75 2.97 18.52 0.51
C GLY A 75 4.34 18.98 0.03
N ILE A 76 5.33 18.08 0.10
CA ILE A 76 6.70 18.36 -0.40
C ILE A 76 6.68 18.53 -1.92
N GLY A 77 6.02 17.64 -2.66
CA GLY A 77 5.96 17.71 -4.12
C GLY A 77 5.42 19.05 -4.61
N ARG A 78 4.34 19.56 -3.99
CA ARG A 78 3.80 20.89 -4.32
C ARG A 78 4.78 22.03 -4.01
N ALA A 79 5.45 21.97 -2.85
CA ALA A 79 6.41 22.99 -2.46
C ALA A 79 7.62 22.99 -3.41
N VAL A 80 8.12 21.81 -3.78
CA VAL A 80 9.22 21.63 -4.75
C VAL A 80 8.82 22.15 -6.13
N GLY A 81 7.63 21.80 -6.62
CA GLY A 81 7.11 22.29 -7.89
C GLY A 81 6.95 23.81 -7.93
N ALA A 82 6.58 24.41 -6.81
CA ALA A 82 6.48 25.86 -6.65
C ALA A 82 7.82 26.56 -6.40
N HIS A 83 8.96 25.82 -6.42
CA HIS A 83 10.28 26.35 -6.05
C HIS A 83 10.34 26.99 -4.65
N ASN A 84 9.51 26.49 -3.73
CA ASN A 84 9.42 26.97 -2.35
C ASN A 84 10.16 26.03 -1.39
N ASP A 85 11.49 26.16 -1.33
CA ASP A 85 12.34 25.30 -0.49
C ASP A 85 12.03 25.46 1.00
N ARG A 86 11.64 26.68 1.43
CA ARG A 86 11.22 26.94 2.83
C ARG A 86 9.92 26.21 3.15
N GLY A 87 8.96 26.21 2.23
CA GLY A 87 7.71 25.46 2.37
C GLY A 87 7.97 23.95 2.43
N ALA A 88 8.88 23.43 1.62
CA ALA A 88 9.27 22.03 1.65
C ALA A 88 9.95 21.67 2.99
N GLY A 89 10.86 22.50 3.49
CA GLY A 89 11.49 22.35 4.82
C GLY A 89 10.46 22.31 5.94
N ALA A 90 9.48 23.23 5.93
CA ALA A 90 8.41 23.26 6.91
C ALA A 90 7.55 21.97 6.88
N VAL A 91 7.23 21.43 5.69
CA VAL A 91 6.50 20.15 5.57
C VAL A 91 7.34 19.01 6.13
N ILE A 92 8.63 18.93 5.82
CA ILE A 92 9.54 17.88 6.31
C ILE A 92 9.63 17.95 7.85
N GLY A 93 9.89 19.12 8.42
CA GLY A 93 10.04 19.27 9.87
C GLY A 93 8.76 18.92 10.63
N ASN A 94 7.61 19.41 10.15
CA ASN A 94 6.31 19.09 10.76
C ASN A 94 5.92 17.62 10.57
N ALA A 95 6.29 17.00 9.45
CA ALA A 95 6.09 15.56 9.24
C ALA A 95 6.86 14.74 10.26
N VAL A 96 8.16 15.04 10.46
CA VAL A 96 8.98 14.33 11.47
C VAL A 96 8.35 14.42 12.85
N MET A 97 7.94 15.61 13.29
CA MET A 97 7.32 15.80 14.61
C MET A 97 5.96 15.10 14.75
N LEU A 98 5.10 15.24 13.73
CA LEU A 98 3.77 14.63 13.73
C LEU A 98 3.88 13.10 13.82
N PHE A 99 4.69 12.50 12.95
CA PHE A 99 4.76 11.04 12.87
C PHE A 99 5.57 10.43 14.03
N LEU A 100 6.52 11.16 14.61
CA LEU A 100 7.14 10.74 15.86
C LEU A 100 6.09 10.63 16.97
N ALA A 101 5.25 11.65 17.13
CA ALA A 101 4.17 11.62 18.11
C ALA A 101 3.15 10.51 17.83
N VAL A 102 2.72 10.36 16.57
CA VAL A 102 1.79 9.31 16.14
C VAL A 102 2.39 7.92 16.36
N SER A 103 3.65 7.70 16.00
CA SER A 103 4.29 6.39 16.15
C SER A 103 4.46 5.97 17.61
N VAL A 104 4.84 6.90 18.47
CA VAL A 104 4.97 6.63 19.92
C VAL A 104 3.59 6.35 20.53
N ALA A 105 2.57 7.15 20.18
CA ALA A 105 1.21 6.92 20.65
C ALA A 105 0.66 5.57 20.16
N MET A 106 0.86 5.24 18.88
CA MET A 106 0.45 3.95 18.31
C MET A 106 1.18 2.78 19.00
N ALA A 107 2.50 2.88 19.18
CA ALA A 107 3.27 1.85 19.87
C ALA A 107 2.72 1.59 21.28
N ALA A 108 2.46 2.64 22.05
CA ALA A 108 1.92 2.51 23.41
C ALA A 108 0.51 1.90 23.42
N VAL A 109 -0.39 2.44 22.59
CA VAL A 109 -1.79 1.97 22.54
C VAL A 109 -1.90 0.55 22.02
N LEU A 110 -1.22 0.22 20.90
CA LEU A 110 -1.31 -1.10 20.31
C LEU A 110 -0.65 -2.18 21.17
N THR A 111 0.46 -1.87 21.85
CA THR A 111 1.09 -2.79 22.82
C THR A 111 0.14 -3.09 23.97
N ALA A 112 -0.58 -2.10 24.48
CA ALA A 112 -1.60 -2.32 25.52
C ALA A 112 -2.80 -3.14 25.02
N LEU A 113 -3.09 -3.11 23.73
CA LEU A 113 -4.23 -3.78 23.09
C LEU A 113 -3.89 -5.16 22.46
N VAL A 114 -2.68 -5.69 22.64
CA VAL A 114 -2.26 -6.97 22.02
C VAL A 114 -3.27 -8.10 22.31
N GLN A 115 -3.65 -8.30 23.57
CA GLN A 115 -4.58 -9.38 23.95
C GLN A 115 -5.99 -9.18 23.38
N PRO A 116 -6.62 -7.98 23.47
CA PRO A 116 -7.89 -7.70 22.78
C PRO A 116 -7.83 -7.94 21.26
N ILE A 117 -6.75 -7.55 20.60
CA ILE A 117 -6.57 -7.75 19.16
C ILE A 117 -6.54 -9.24 18.82
N LEU A 118 -5.75 -10.03 19.54
CA LEU A 118 -5.66 -11.48 19.32
C LEU A 118 -6.99 -12.21 19.60
N SER A 119 -7.73 -11.77 20.61
CA SER A 119 -9.07 -12.28 20.90
C SER A 119 -10.05 -11.95 19.77
N MET A 120 -10.03 -10.73 19.26
CA MET A 120 -10.88 -10.31 18.14
C MET A 120 -10.56 -11.08 16.85
N MET A 121 -9.29 -11.45 16.66
CA MET A 121 -8.85 -12.28 15.53
C MET A 121 -9.17 -13.76 15.69
N SER A 122 -9.78 -14.17 16.81
CA SER A 122 -10.06 -15.59 17.14
C SER A 122 -8.82 -16.47 16.98
N THR A 123 -7.67 -15.97 17.47
CA THR A 123 -6.39 -16.67 17.39
C THR A 123 -6.43 -18.00 18.14
N PRO A 124 -6.02 -19.13 17.53
CA PRO A 124 -5.95 -20.42 18.22
C PRO A 124 -5.10 -20.35 19.48
N ALA A 125 -5.54 -21.03 20.55
CA ALA A 125 -4.91 -20.94 21.88
C ALA A 125 -3.41 -21.26 21.86
N GLU A 126 -2.99 -22.24 21.05
CA GLU A 126 -1.60 -22.63 20.89
C GLU A 126 -0.73 -21.55 20.21
N ALA A 127 -1.34 -20.71 19.37
CA ALA A 127 -0.64 -19.64 18.65
C ALA A 127 -0.61 -18.30 19.43
N VAL A 128 -1.48 -18.12 20.44
CA VAL A 128 -1.58 -16.85 21.20
C VAL A 128 -0.26 -16.41 21.82
N PRO A 129 0.53 -17.27 22.50
CA PRO A 129 1.79 -16.82 23.11
C PRO A 129 2.79 -16.28 22.05
N GLY A 130 2.94 -17.02 20.95
CA GLY A 130 3.82 -16.61 19.84
C GLY A 130 3.35 -15.34 19.15
N ALA A 131 2.06 -15.23 18.86
CA ALA A 131 1.46 -14.05 18.23
C ALA A 131 1.54 -12.81 19.14
N ALA A 132 1.36 -12.97 20.45
CA ALA A 132 1.52 -11.90 21.43
C ALA A 132 2.97 -11.40 21.49
N ALA A 133 3.95 -12.29 21.52
CA ALA A 133 5.36 -11.93 21.48
C ALA A 133 5.71 -11.20 20.17
N TYR A 134 5.28 -11.74 19.02
CA TYR A 134 5.47 -11.12 17.70
C TYR A 134 4.91 -9.69 17.65
N LEU A 135 3.62 -9.54 17.99
CA LEU A 135 2.95 -8.23 17.92
C LEU A 135 3.54 -7.23 18.90
N THR A 136 3.87 -7.65 20.13
CA THR A 136 4.48 -6.76 21.13
C THR A 136 5.80 -6.17 20.61
N ILE A 137 6.68 -7.01 20.06
CA ILE A 137 7.97 -6.57 19.52
C ILE A 137 7.75 -5.65 18.31
N CYS A 138 6.87 -6.02 17.38
CA CYS A 138 6.58 -5.21 16.21
C CYS A 138 5.93 -3.87 16.59
N PHE A 139 5.02 -3.84 17.57
CA PHE A 139 4.38 -2.61 18.02
C PHE A 139 5.36 -1.65 18.70
N ILE A 140 6.28 -2.17 19.52
CA ILE A 140 7.40 -1.38 20.06
C ILE A 140 8.28 -0.86 18.90
N GLY A 141 8.41 -1.62 17.81
CA GLY A 141 9.16 -1.26 16.62
C GLY A 141 8.47 -0.28 15.67
N ILE A 142 7.18 0.07 15.89
CA ILE A 142 6.44 1.01 15.04
C ILE A 142 7.19 2.33 14.77
N PRO A 143 7.91 2.94 15.71
CA PRO A 143 8.71 4.13 15.43
C PRO A 143 9.75 3.93 14.31
N CYS A 144 10.41 2.78 14.24
CA CYS A 144 11.37 2.47 13.17
C CYS A 144 10.66 2.31 11.82
N ILE A 145 9.55 1.57 11.78
CA ILE A 145 8.72 1.36 10.58
C ILE A 145 8.20 2.71 10.06
N THR A 146 7.71 3.55 10.96
CA THR A 146 7.20 4.89 10.65
C THR A 146 8.31 5.78 10.12
N ALA A 147 9.48 5.79 10.76
CA ALA A 147 10.63 6.60 10.34
C ALA A 147 11.06 6.25 8.91
N TYR A 148 11.16 4.95 8.57
CA TYR A 148 11.43 4.53 7.20
C TYR A 148 10.39 5.08 6.21
N ASN A 149 9.09 4.90 6.50
CA ASN A 149 8.01 5.32 5.61
C ASN A 149 7.97 6.83 5.39
N ILE A 150 8.29 7.63 6.40
CA ILE A 150 8.38 9.09 6.28
C ILE A 150 9.58 9.47 5.44
N ILE A 151 10.75 8.91 5.70
CA ILE A 151 11.95 9.17 4.89
C ILE A 151 11.68 8.83 3.43
N ALA A 152 11.08 7.66 3.16
CA ALA A 152 10.68 7.26 1.82
C ALA A 152 9.71 8.27 1.18
N SER A 153 8.72 8.78 1.94
CA SER A 153 7.75 9.76 1.46
C SER A 153 8.38 11.13 1.19
N ILE A 154 9.36 11.53 1.98
CA ILE A 154 10.15 12.74 1.74
C ILE A 154 10.90 12.63 0.41
N PHE A 155 11.64 11.54 0.18
CA PHE A 155 12.37 11.34 -1.07
C PHE A 155 11.44 11.31 -2.28
N ARG A 156 10.28 10.65 -2.18
CA ARG A 156 9.26 10.63 -3.24
C ARG A 156 8.72 12.01 -3.55
N GLY A 157 8.43 12.82 -2.53
CA GLY A 157 8.02 14.22 -2.70
C GLY A 157 9.08 15.07 -3.40
N LEU A 158 10.37 14.81 -3.11
CA LEU A 158 11.53 15.43 -3.77
C LEU A 158 11.75 14.95 -5.22
N GLY A 159 10.97 13.97 -5.70
CA GLY A 159 11.10 13.40 -7.03
C GLY A 159 12.09 12.24 -7.15
N ASP A 160 12.57 11.71 -6.03
CA ASP A 160 13.48 10.56 -6.00
C ASP A 160 12.76 9.30 -5.53
N SER A 161 12.40 8.42 -6.47
CA SER A 161 11.83 7.10 -6.19
C SER A 161 12.89 6.00 -6.05
N ARG A 162 14.14 6.24 -6.48
CA ARG A 162 15.22 5.25 -6.46
C ARG A 162 15.81 5.06 -5.06
N SER A 163 16.01 6.15 -4.33
CA SER A 163 16.60 6.04 -2.98
C SER A 163 15.74 5.20 -2.03
N PRO A 164 14.40 5.39 -1.93
CA PRO A 164 13.55 4.50 -1.16
C PRO A 164 13.61 3.03 -1.60
N MET A 165 13.76 2.77 -2.91
CA MET A 165 13.93 1.40 -3.43
C MET A 165 15.22 0.75 -2.87
N TYR A 166 16.33 1.48 -2.84
CA TYR A 166 17.56 0.95 -2.25
C TYR A 166 17.45 0.75 -0.74
N PHE A 167 16.74 1.62 -0.03
CA PHE A 167 16.55 1.49 1.40
C PHE A 167 15.72 0.25 1.76
N ILE A 168 14.65 -0.05 0.99
CA ILE A 168 13.87 -1.27 1.21
C ILE A 168 14.65 -2.53 0.79
N ALA A 169 15.49 -2.45 -0.25
CA ALA A 169 16.34 -3.57 -0.64
C ALA A 169 17.34 -3.93 0.48
N VAL A 170 17.92 -2.92 1.14
CA VAL A 170 18.77 -3.14 2.31
C VAL A 170 17.97 -3.74 3.47
N ALA A 171 16.76 -3.23 3.74
CA ALA A 171 15.89 -3.79 4.77
C ALA A 171 15.55 -5.26 4.48
N CYS A 172 15.19 -5.59 3.24
CA CYS A 172 14.86 -6.95 2.82
C CYS A 172 16.04 -7.91 3.00
N ALA A 173 17.22 -7.52 2.55
CA ALA A 173 18.43 -8.34 2.73
C ALA A 173 18.80 -8.53 4.21
N ALA A 174 18.72 -7.45 5.00
CA ALA A 174 18.97 -7.51 6.44
C ALA A 174 17.95 -8.38 7.17
N ASN A 175 16.65 -8.27 6.83
CA ASN A 175 15.61 -9.09 7.42
C ASN A 175 15.85 -10.57 7.18
N ILE A 176 16.06 -10.99 5.92
CA ILE A 176 16.34 -12.40 5.59
C ILE A 176 17.55 -12.92 6.40
N GLY A 177 18.64 -12.14 6.49
CA GLY A 177 19.81 -12.52 7.28
C GLY A 177 19.52 -12.63 8.78
N LEU A 178 18.78 -11.67 9.32
CA LEU A 178 18.40 -11.66 10.75
C LEU A 178 17.39 -12.76 11.07
N ASP A 179 16.49 -13.11 10.17
CA ASP A 179 15.53 -14.19 10.35
C ASP A 179 16.23 -15.56 10.44
N TYR A 180 17.18 -15.85 9.56
CA TYR A 180 17.99 -17.06 9.68
C TYR A 180 18.82 -17.08 10.96
N LEU A 181 19.29 -15.92 11.43
CA LEU A 181 20.01 -15.82 12.70
C LEU A 181 19.08 -16.08 13.90
N PHE A 182 17.95 -15.35 13.98
CA PHE A 182 17.07 -15.40 15.16
C PHE A 182 16.20 -16.64 15.19
N MET A 183 15.62 -17.03 14.07
CA MET A 183 14.77 -18.22 14.00
C MET A 183 15.59 -19.49 13.77
N GLY A 184 16.61 -19.46 12.91
CA GLY A 184 17.42 -20.63 12.58
C GLY A 184 18.47 -20.95 13.64
N ALA A 185 19.38 -20.01 13.92
CA ALA A 185 20.51 -20.28 14.84
C ALA A 185 20.16 -20.12 16.31
N LEU A 186 19.31 -19.13 16.66
CA LEU A 186 18.95 -18.82 18.06
C LEU A 186 17.62 -19.42 18.50
N HIS A 187 16.86 -20.06 17.60
CA HIS A 187 15.58 -20.73 17.87
C HIS A 187 14.56 -19.85 18.62
N MET A 188 14.48 -18.56 18.29
CA MET A 188 13.60 -17.60 18.97
C MET A 188 12.16 -17.63 18.45
N GLY A 189 11.85 -18.46 17.46
CA GLY A 189 10.51 -18.63 16.91
C GLY A 189 9.86 -17.31 16.43
N PRO A 190 8.56 -17.08 16.74
CA PRO A 190 7.86 -15.87 16.33
C PRO A 190 8.49 -14.56 16.83
N ALA A 191 9.08 -14.57 18.03
CA ALA A 191 9.80 -13.40 18.54
C ALA A 191 11.03 -13.06 17.70
N GLY A 192 11.72 -14.08 17.17
CA GLY A 192 12.85 -13.93 16.26
C GLY A 192 12.44 -13.24 14.95
N ALA A 193 11.33 -13.68 14.33
CA ALA A 193 10.78 -13.04 13.14
C ALA A 193 10.46 -11.56 13.38
N ALA A 194 9.80 -11.24 14.50
CA ALA A 194 9.47 -9.86 14.86
C ALA A 194 10.71 -8.97 15.08
N LEU A 195 11.75 -9.52 15.73
CA LEU A 195 13.03 -8.83 15.92
C LEU A 195 13.74 -8.61 14.57
N GLY A 196 13.78 -9.64 13.71
CA GLY A 196 14.34 -9.54 12.36
C GLY A 196 13.70 -8.40 11.57
N THR A 197 12.37 -8.38 11.54
CA THR A 197 11.57 -7.32 10.90
C THR A 197 11.88 -5.94 11.47
N THR A 198 11.82 -5.78 12.78
CA THR A 198 12.00 -4.48 13.44
C THR A 198 13.41 -3.93 13.28
N LEU A 199 14.42 -4.78 13.47
CA LEU A 199 15.82 -4.39 13.33
C LEU A 199 16.20 -4.09 11.88
N ALA A 200 15.68 -4.85 10.91
CA ALA A 200 15.89 -4.57 9.49
C ALA A 200 15.36 -3.18 9.09
N GLN A 201 14.19 -2.79 9.60
CA GLN A 201 13.66 -1.43 9.42
C GLN A 201 14.57 -0.38 10.09
N GLY A 202 15.06 -0.66 11.30
CA GLY A 202 16.03 0.20 11.98
C GLY A 202 17.33 0.39 11.18
N ILE A 203 17.89 -0.68 10.64
CA ILE A 203 19.07 -0.65 9.76
C ILE A 203 18.79 0.23 8.53
N SER A 204 17.63 0.05 7.90
CA SER A 204 17.22 0.87 6.74
C SER A 204 17.12 2.35 7.09
N VAL A 205 16.60 2.70 8.27
CA VAL A 205 16.56 4.08 8.76
C VAL A 205 17.97 4.64 8.94
N ILE A 206 18.87 3.90 9.57
CA ILE A 206 20.26 4.32 9.77
C ILE A 206 20.96 4.57 8.41
N VAL A 207 20.81 3.64 7.47
CA VAL A 207 21.37 3.77 6.11
C VAL A 207 20.79 5.00 5.41
N SER A 208 19.48 5.21 5.48
CA SER A 208 18.82 6.35 4.84
C SER A 208 19.24 7.69 5.45
N LEU A 209 19.39 7.77 6.78
CA LEU A 209 19.94 8.95 7.46
C LEU A 209 21.40 9.19 7.05
N GLY A 210 22.23 8.15 6.95
CA GLY A 210 23.59 8.25 6.45
C GLY A 210 23.66 8.83 5.02
N VAL A 211 22.72 8.42 4.15
CA VAL A 211 22.61 8.98 2.80
C VAL A 211 22.18 10.44 2.83
N ILE A 212 21.19 10.80 3.68
CA ILE A 212 20.74 12.20 3.85
C ILE A 212 21.91 13.10 4.32
N LEU A 213 22.68 12.65 5.30
CA LEU A 213 23.80 13.43 5.85
C LEU A 213 24.93 13.62 4.83
N ARG A 214 25.21 12.60 4.00
CA ARG A 214 26.25 12.66 2.96
C ARG A 214 25.82 13.45 1.71
N ARG A 215 24.54 13.37 1.35
CA ARG A 215 23.98 14.11 0.22
C ARG A 215 23.54 15.50 0.73
N LYS A 216 24.20 16.55 0.28
CA LYS A 216 23.71 17.92 0.48
C LYS A 216 22.37 18.05 -0.28
N SER A 217 21.26 17.71 0.38
CA SER A 217 19.93 18.04 -0.13
C SER A 217 19.83 19.56 -0.19
N GLY A 218 19.36 20.12 -1.31
CA GLY A 218 19.24 21.59 -1.47
C GLY A 218 18.33 22.25 -0.44
N ILE A 219 17.52 21.44 0.27
CA ILE A 219 16.59 21.93 1.31
C ILE A 219 17.31 21.99 2.65
N ARG A 220 17.45 23.19 3.18
CA ARG A 220 18.00 23.44 4.52
C ARG A 220 16.86 23.38 5.53
N LEU A 221 16.93 22.43 6.46
CA LEU A 221 16.04 22.38 7.62
C LEU A 221 16.50 23.40 8.65
N HIS A 222 15.59 24.27 9.07
CA HIS A 222 15.80 25.22 10.14
C HIS A 222 15.16 24.69 11.43
N LYS A 223 15.69 25.08 12.59
CA LYS A 223 15.10 24.71 13.90
C LYS A 223 13.64 25.17 14.04
N SER A 224 13.26 26.25 13.34
CA SER A 224 11.87 26.72 13.26
C SER A 224 10.91 25.75 12.57
N ASP A 225 11.41 24.93 11.65
CA ASP A 225 10.60 23.97 10.88
C ASP A 225 10.15 22.79 11.74
N LEU A 226 10.86 22.51 12.83
CA LEU A 226 10.51 21.49 13.83
C LEU A 226 9.41 21.97 14.80
N ARG A 227 9.05 23.26 14.79
CA ARG A 227 7.92 23.74 15.60
C ARG A 227 6.61 23.35 14.93
N PRO A 228 5.65 22.74 15.70
CA PRO A 228 4.37 22.35 15.14
C PRO A 228 3.59 23.53 14.57
N GLN A 229 3.31 23.48 13.27
CA GLN A 229 2.52 24.48 12.54
C GLN A 229 1.16 23.90 12.19
N LYS A 230 0.08 24.34 12.85
CA LYS A 230 -1.28 23.80 12.66
C LYS A 230 -1.70 23.75 11.18
N ASN A 231 -1.36 24.78 10.39
CA ASN A 231 -1.71 24.86 8.99
C ASN A 231 -0.96 23.83 8.12
N VAL A 232 0.29 23.49 8.47
CA VAL A 232 1.09 22.50 7.75
C VAL A 232 0.62 21.10 8.13
N ILE A 233 0.48 20.83 9.43
CA ILE A 233 -0.03 19.55 9.95
C ILE A 233 -1.45 19.29 9.41
N GLY A 234 -2.32 20.30 9.44
CA GLY A 234 -3.69 20.17 8.92
C GLY A 234 -3.73 19.80 7.43
N ARG A 235 -2.82 20.34 6.61
CA ARG A 235 -2.70 19.97 5.19
C ARG A 235 -2.20 18.54 4.99
N ILE A 236 -1.22 18.09 5.80
CA ILE A 236 -0.72 16.71 5.76
C ILE A 236 -1.85 15.74 6.12
N LEU A 237 -2.55 16.00 7.23
CA LEU A 237 -3.63 15.14 7.72
C LEU A 237 -4.84 15.14 6.78
N ARG A 238 -5.19 16.29 6.20
CA ARG A 238 -6.30 16.39 5.24
C ARG A 238 -6.12 15.49 4.02
N ILE A 239 -4.87 15.24 3.61
CA ILE A 239 -4.57 14.32 2.51
C ILE A 239 -4.36 12.91 3.04
N GLY A 240 -3.57 12.75 4.09
CA GLY A 240 -3.12 11.46 4.58
C GLY A 240 -4.22 10.65 5.27
N VAL A 241 -5.10 11.29 6.07
CA VAL A 241 -6.15 10.57 6.81
C VAL A 241 -7.15 9.87 5.88
N PRO A 242 -7.73 10.54 4.85
CA PRO A 242 -8.62 9.85 3.93
C PRO A 242 -7.95 8.68 3.20
N VAL A 243 -6.67 8.82 2.81
CA VAL A 243 -5.93 7.74 2.14
C VAL A 243 -5.67 6.57 3.10
N ALA A 244 -5.25 6.85 4.33
CA ALA A 244 -5.06 5.82 5.35
C ALA A 244 -6.35 5.04 5.65
N LEU A 245 -7.48 5.74 5.78
CA LEU A 245 -8.79 5.11 5.97
C LEU A 245 -9.20 4.28 4.75
N GLN A 246 -8.96 4.78 3.53
CA GLN A 246 -9.19 4.04 2.29
C GLN A 246 -8.42 2.71 2.31
N ASP A 247 -7.12 2.77 2.58
CA ASP A 247 -6.26 1.59 2.56
C ASP A 247 -6.67 0.59 3.65
N GLY A 248 -7.03 1.06 4.84
CA GLY A 248 -7.58 0.22 5.90
C GLY A 248 -8.90 -0.46 5.51
N LEU A 249 -9.82 0.26 4.86
CA LEU A 249 -11.09 -0.31 4.39
C LEU A 249 -10.89 -1.34 3.28
N ILE A 250 -9.91 -1.15 2.40
CA ILE A 250 -9.56 -2.16 1.39
C ILE A 250 -9.11 -3.46 2.07
N GLN A 251 -8.26 -3.39 3.10
CA GLN A 251 -7.83 -4.57 3.86
C GLN A 251 -9.01 -5.26 4.58
N ILE A 252 -9.91 -4.48 5.18
CA ILE A 252 -11.14 -5.02 5.80
C ILE A 252 -12.02 -5.72 4.74
N SER A 253 -12.13 -5.15 3.53
CA SER A 253 -12.87 -5.77 2.43
C SER A 253 -12.31 -7.15 2.07
N PHE A 254 -10.98 -7.30 1.98
CA PHE A 254 -10.34 -8.61 1.74
C PHE A 254 -10.69 -9.61 2.85
N LEU A 255 -10.60 -9.20 4.11
CA LEU A 255 -10.98 -10.06 5.25
C LEU A 255 -12.45 -10.51 5.18
N LEU A 256 -13.36 -9.60 4.85
CA LEU A 256 -14.80 -9.93 4.72
C LEU A 256 -15.06 -10.92 3.57
N ILE A 257 -14.36 -10.78 2.44
CA ILE A 257 -14.46 -11.72 1.31
C ILE A 257 -13.93 -13.09 1.72
N THR A 258 -12.80 -13.14 2.44
CA THR A 258 -12.26 -14.39 3.01
C THR A 258 -13.26 -15.07 3.95
N VAL A 259 -13.94 -14.31 4.82
CA VAL A 259 -15.00 -14.84 5.71
C VAL A 259 -16.17 -15.42 4.90
N ILE A 260 -16.56 -14.75 3.81
CA ILE A 260 -17.62 -15.27 2.91
C ILE A 260 -17.17 -16.59 2.27
N ALA A 261 -15.93 -16.67 1.79
CA ALA A 261 -15.35 -17.88 1.19
C ALA A 261 -15.28 -19.03 2.20
N ASN A 262 -14.87 -18.77 3.45
CA ASN A 262 -14.76 -19.77 4.50
C ASN A 262 -16.13 -20.45 4.80
N ARG A 263 -17.24 -19.73 4.62
CA ARG A 263 -18.59 -20.28 4.80
C ARG A 263 -19.04 -21.20 3.67
N ARG A 264 -18.32 -21.25 2.56
CA ARG A 264 -18.60 -22.12 1.41
C ARG A 264 -17.95 -23.51 1.53
N GLY A 265 -16.96 -23.63 2.38
CA GLY A 265 -16.22 -24.86 2.61
C GLY A 265 -14.73 -24.73 2.38
N LEU A 266 -14.00 -25.78 2.71
CA LEU A 266 -12.53 -25.75 2.77
C LEU A 266 -11.88 -25.51 1.39
N THR A 267 -12.43 -26.14 0.34
CA THR A 267 -11.91 -26.01 -1.05
C THR A 267 -12.02 -24.57 -1.54
N ASP A 268 -13.18 -23.93 -1.37
CA ASP A 268 -13.41 -22.55 -1.81
C ASP A 268 -12.60 -21.56 -0.97
N ALA A 269 -12.50 -21.79 0.34
CA ALA A 269 -11.67 -20.97 1.22
C ALA A 269 -10.19 -21.00 0.82
N ALA A 270 -9.65 -22.19 0.56
CA ALA A 270 -8.27 -22.35 0.10
C ALA A 270 -8.05 -21.69 -1.27
N ALA A 271 -8.98 -21.89 -2.20
CA ALA A 271 -8.96 -21.31 -3.53
C ALA A 271 -8.94 -19.77 -3.50
N VAL A 272 -9.84 -19.15 -2.73
CA VAL A 272 -9.89 -17.70 -2.57
C VAL A 272 -8.62 -17.17 -1.90
N GLY A 273 -8.12 -17.82 -0.86
CA GLY A 273 -6.90 -17.40 -0.17
C GLY A 273 -5.66 -17.43 -1.07
N ILE A 274 -5.53 -18.42 -1.96
CA ILE A 274 -4.44 -18.50 -2.97
C ILE A 274 -4.59 -17.36 -3.98
N VAL A 275 -5.79 -17.18 -4.52
CA VAL A 275 -6.06 -16.15 -5.54
C VAL A 275 -5.82 -14.75 -4.98
N GLU A 276 -6.18 -14.46 -3.73
CA GLU A 276 -5.89 -13.15 -3.10
C GLU A 276 -4.39 -12.85 -3.04
N LYS A 277 -3.54 -13.86 -2.83
CA LYS A 277 -2.08 -13.69 -2.89
C LYS A 277 -1.61 -13.38 -4.31
N ILE A 278 -2.11 -14.09 -5.32
CA ILE A 278 -1.80 -13.83 -6.74
C ILE A 278 -2.22 -12.39 -7.10
N ILE A 279 -3.43 -12.01 -6.75
CA ILE A 279 -3.97 -10.67 -7.00
C ILE A 279 -3.14 -9.59 -6.33
N SER A 280 -2.65 -9.82 -5.11
CA SER A 280 -1.80 -8.86 -4.39
C SER A 280 -0.55 -8.48 -5.20
N PHE A 281 0.09 -9.45 -5.89
CA PHE A 281 1.22 -9.16 -6.78
C PHE A 281 0.80 -8.37 -8.03
N ILE A 282 -0.33 -8.71 -8.63
CA ILE A 282 -0.83 -8.04 -9.83
C ILE A 282 -1.19 -6.58 -9.51
N PHE A 283 -1.76 -6.31 -8.32
CA PHE A 283 -2.12 -4.97 -7.85
C PHE A 283 -0.92 -4.06 -7.54
N LEU A 284 0.30 -4.56 -7.53
CA LEU A 284 1.49 -3.72 -7.38
C LEU A 284 1.59 -2.65 -8.48
N VAL A 285 1.13 -2.96 -9.70
CA VAL A 285 1.16 -2.00 -10.82
C VAL A 285 0.16 -0.86 -10.61
N PRO A 286 -1.15 -1.07 -10.39
CA PRO A 286 -2.09 -0.01 -10.03
C PRO A 286 -1.63 0.82 -8.82
N SER A 287 -1.13 0.18 -7.77
CA SER A 287 -0.65 0.86 -6.55
C SER A 287 0.56 1.76 -6.82
N SER A 288 1.49 1.30 -7.67
CA SER A 288 2.64 2.12 -8.08
C SER A 288 2.22 3.33 -8.89
N MET A 289 1.16 3.21 -9.72
CA MET A 289 0.62 4.32 -10.50
C MET A 289 -0.10 5.34 -9.63
N LEU A 290 -0.90 4.92 -8.62
CA LEU A 290 -1.47 5.84 -7.62
C LEU A 290 -0.39 6.74 -7.03
N SER A 291 0.67 6.12 -6.54
CA SER A 291 1.77 6.83 -5.87
C SER A 291 2.57 7.71 -6.84
N THR A 292 2.80 7.23 -8.06
CA THR A 292 3.48 7.98 -9.12
C THR A 292 2.68 9.22 -9.52
N VAL A 293 1.37 9.07 -9.75
CA VAL A 293 0.49 10.20 -10.12
C VAL A 293 0.40 11.20 -8.97
N SER A 294 0.37 10.73 -7.72
CA SER A 294 0.37 11.62 -6.55
C SER A 294 1.63 12.49 -6.49
N ALA A 295 2.81 11.89 -6.66
CA ALA A 295 4.09 12.59 -6.55
C ALA A 295 4.34 13.54 -7.74
N LEU A 296 4.25 13.02 -8.98
CA LEU A 296 4.44 13.80 -10.21
C LEU A 296 3.36 14.87 -10.37
N GLY A 297 2.10 14.49 -10.10
CA GLY A 297 0.96 15.40 -10.12
C GLY A 297 1.16 16.56 -9.15
N ALA A 298 1.57 16.26 -7.90
CA ALA A 298 1.81 17.29 -6.89
C ALA A 298 2.89 18.30 -7.31
N GLN A 299 4.03 17.85 -7.89
CA GLN A 299 5.05 18.76 -8.41
C GLN A 299 4.52 19.62 -9.57
N ASN A 300 3.80 19.01 -10.52
CA ASN A 300 3.24 19.76 -11.66
C ASN A 300 2.14 20.76 -11.22
N VAL A 301 1.31 20.38 -10.25
CA VAL A 301 0.31 21.29 -9.64
C VAL A 301 1.00 22.44 -8.92
N GLY A 302 2.05 22.17 -8.14
CA GLY A 302 2.84 23.19 -7.47
C GLY A 302 3.49 24.19 -8.44
N ALA A 303 3.93 23.70 -9.60
CA ALA A 303 4.50 24.51 -10.69
C ALA A 303 3.43 25.25 -11.55
N GLY A 304 2.13 25.10 -11.26
CA GLY A 304 1.05 25.64 -12.09
C GLY A 304 0.88 24.96 -13.45
N LYS A 305 1.55 23.80 -13.68
CA LYS A 305 1.54 23.06 -14.95
C LYS A 305 0.42 22.02 -14.97
N HIS A 306 -0.82 22.47 -14.91
CA HIS A 306 -2.01 21.61 -14.78
C HIS A 306 -2.19 20.64 -15.96
N ASP A 307 -1.85 21.06 -17.18
CA ASP A 307 -1.88 20.19 -18.37
C ASP A 307 -0.92 19.01 -18.25
N ARG A 308 0.25 19.22 -17.63
CA ARG A 308 1.21 18.15 -17.38
C ARG A 308 0.72 17.19 -16.29
N ALA A 309 0.06 17.71 -15.25
CA ALA A 309 -0.59 16.89 -14.24
C ALA A 309 -1.68 16.00 -14.86
N ALA A 310 -2.51 16.54 -15.75
CA ALA A 310 -3.51 15.77 -16.49
C ALA A 310 -2.87 14.73 -17.43
N LYS A 311 -1.80 15.07 -18.16
CA LYS A 311 -1.05 14.11 -18.98
C LYS A 311 -0.44 12.99 -18.14
N THR A 312 0.03 13.28 -16.91
CA THR A 312 0.54 12.26 -15.98
C THR A 312 -0.55 11.24 -15.65
N LEU A 313 -1.78 11.71 -15.35
CA LEU A 313 -2.94 10.85 -15.14
C LEU A 313 -3.23 9.98 -16.36
N TYR A 314 -3.31 10.55 -17.56
CA TYR A 314 -3.65 9.80 -18.77
C TYR A 314 -2.60 8.74 -19.13
N TYR A 315 -1.32 9.05 -18.99
CA TYR A 315 -0.26 8.05 -19.21
C TYR A 315 -0.29 6.94 -18.16
N ALA A 316 -0.53 7.27 -16.90
CA ALA A 316 -0.66 6.26 -15.84
C ALA A 316 -1.85 5.32 -16.09
N ILE A 317 -3.01 5.87 -16.48
CA ILE A 317 -4.18 5.09 -16.89
C ILE A 317 -3.83 4.21 -18.09
N GLY A 318 -3.21 4.76 -19.14
CA GLY A 318 -2.83 3.99 -20.34
C GLY A 318 -1.91 2.82 -20.01
N ILE A 319 -0.87 3.02 -19.20
CA ILE A 319 0.05 1.96 -18.78
C ILE A 319 -0.69 0.89 -17.98
N SER A 320 -1.52 1.31 -16.99
CA SER A 320 -2.28 0.38 -16.15
C SER A 320 -3.32 -0.42 -16.94
N LEU A 321 -4.02 0.21 -17.88
CA LEU A 321 -4.99 -0.45 -18.75
C LEU A 321 -4.31 -1.47 -19.67
N THR A 322 -3.18 -1.10 -20.28
CA THR A 322 -2.41 -2.01 -21.12
C THR A 322 -1.96 -3.23 -20.32
N PHE A 323 -1.41 -3.02 -19.15
CA PHE A 323 -1.01 -4.11 -18.25
C PHE A 323 -2.22 -4.96 -17.84
N GLY A 324 -3.31 -4.32 -17.35
CA GLY A 324 -4.52 -5.01 -16.91
C GLY A 324 -5.21 -5.81 -18.02
N ALA A 325 -5.21 -5.28 -19.26
CA ALA A 325 -5.74 -6.00 -20.42
C ALA A 325 -4.88 -7.22 -20.76
N ILE A 326 -3.56 -7.07 -20.82
CA ILE A 326 -2.64 -8.18 -21.11
C ILE A 326 -2.80 -9.28 -20.07
N VAL A 327 -2.71 -8.93 -18.78
CA VAL A 327 -2.82 -9.92 -17.70
C VAL A 327 -4.23 -10.50 -17.63
N GLY A 328 -5.27 -9.66 -17.83
CA GLY A 328 -6.67 -10.09 -17.85
C GLY A 328 -6.94 -11.15 -18.91
N VAL A 329 -6.41 -10.95 -20.13
CA VAL A 329 -6.53 -11.93 -21.23
C VAL A 329 -5.70 -13.19 -20.94
N LEU A 330 -4.44 -13.04 -20.52
CA LEU A 330 -3.58 -14.19 -20.23
C LEU A 330 -4.18 -15.11 -19.15
N VAL A 331 -4.70 -14.53 -18.10
CA VAL A 331 -5.32 -15.26 -16.97
C VAL A 331 -6.53 -16.09 -17.43
N GLN A 332 -7.28 -15.67 -18.47
CA GLN A 332 -8.40 -16.50 -18.95
C GLN A 332 -7.93 -17.89 -19.40
N PHE A 333 -6.72 -18.00 -19.89
CA PHE A 333 -6.17 -19.27 -20.40
C PHE A 333 -5.40 -20.06 -19.33
N ILE A 334 -4.66 -19.37 -18.44
CA ILE A 334 -3.73 -20.00 -17.49
C ILE A 334 -4.20 -20.00 -16.02
N ALA A 335 -5.44 -19.56 -15.74
CA ALA A 335 -5.88 -19.38 -14.35
C ALA A 335 -5.76 -20.63 -13.46
N PRO A 336 -6.22 -21.84 -13.87
CA PRO A 336 -6.03 -23.04 -13.05
C PRO A 336 -4.57 -23.39 -12.84
N ASP A 337 -3.71 -23.24 -13.86
CA ASP A 337 -2.29 -23.53 -13.78
C ASP A 337 -1.58 -22.55 -12.83
N ALA A 338 -1.97 -21.26 -12.86
CA ALA A 338 -1.45 -20.27 -11.95
C ALA A 338 -1.80 -20.57 -10.49
N VAL A 339 -2.99 -21.08 -10.21
CA VAL A 339 -3.39 -21.51 -8.87
C VAL A 339 -2.68 -22.81 -8.49
N ALA A 340 -2.49 -23.74 -9.41
CA ALA A 340 -1.79 -25.00 -9.21
C ALA A 340 -0.32 -24.84 -8.81
N LEU A 341 0.31 -23.68 -9.05
CA LEU A 341 1.63 -23.37 -8.52
C LEU A 341 1.66 -23.32 -6.98
N PHE A 342 0.52 -23.13 -6.33
CA PHE A 342 0.39 -22.98 -4.87
C PHE A 342 -0.31 -24.16 -4.18
N THR A 343 -0.87 -25.11 -4.95
CA THR A 343 -1.59 -26.27 -4.41
C THR A 343 -1.47 -27.48 -5.33
N THR A 344 -1.42 -28.66 -4.74
CA THR A 344 -1.48 -29.94 -5.48
C THR A 344 -2.92 -30.48 -5.59
N ASP A 345 -3.88 -29.84 -4.90
CA ASP A 345 -5.29 -30.23 -4.95
C ASP A 345 -5.96 -29.68 -6.23
N ALA A 346 -6.34 -30.59 -7.12
CA ALA A 346 -6.97 -30.25 -8.39
C ALA A 346 -8.32 -29.54 -8.23
N ALA A 347 -9.10 -29.86 -7.18
CA ALA A 347 -10.37 -29.19 -6.92
C ALA A 347 -10.16 -27.73 -6.50
N VAL A 348 -9.16 -27.47 -5.65
CA VAL A 348 -8.75 -26.12 -5.25
C VAL A 348 -8.23 -25.32 -6.45
N ALA A 349 -7.40 -25.95 -7.32
CA ALA A 349 -6.88 -25.31 -8.51
C ALA A 349 -8.00 -24.93 -9.50
N ALA A 350 -8.98 -25.81 -9.70
CA ALA A 350 -10.13 -25.54 -10.57
C ALA A 350 -11.02 -24.42 -10.02
N ALA A 351 -11.40 -24.47 -8.73
CA ALA A 351 -12.22 -23.45 -8.07
C ALA A 351 -11.52 -22.08 -8.06
N GLY A 352 -10.22 -22.05 -7.72
CA GLY A 352 -9.40 -20.86 -7.75
C GLY A 352 -9.23 -20.31 -9.17
N GLY A 353 -9.12 -21.16 -10.17
CA GLY A 353 -9.10 -20.76 -11.56
C GLY A 353 -10.36 -20.01 -11.99
N TRP A 354 -11.55 -20.47 -11.59
CA TRP A 354 -12.81 -19.74 -11.83
C TRP A 354 -12.84 -18.40 -11.10
N TYR A 355 -12.45 -18.36 -9.82
CA TYR A 355 -12.40 -17.13 -9.04
C TYR A 355 -11.42 -16.11 -9.63
N LEU A 356 -10.22 -16.54 -10.02
CA LEU A 356 -9.20 -15.69 -10.60
C LEU A 356 -9.62 -15.12 -11.95
N ARG A 357 -10.28 -15.90 -12.82
CA ARG A 357 -10.83 -15.42 -14.10
C ARG A 357 -11.83 -14.29 -13.93
N GLY A 358 -12.65 -14.35 -12.89
CA GLY A 358 -13.58 -13.26 -12.55
C GLY A 358 -12.88 -12.05 -11.93
N TYR A 359 -12.03 -12.31 -10.92
CA TYR A 359 -11.38 -11.28 -10.13
C TYR A 359 -10.38 -10.43 -10.93
N ILE A 360 -9.68 -11.01 -11.91
CA ILE A 360 -8.61 -10.32 -12.63
C ILE A 360 -9.06 -9.02 -13.29
N TRP A 361 -10.32 -8.92 -13.68
CA TRP A 361 -10.90 -7.70 -14.27
C TRP A 361 -10.97 -6.54 -13.28
N ASP A 362 -10.93 -6.82 -11.98
CA ASP A 362 -10.75 -5.81 -10.95
C ASP A 362 -9.44 -5.03 -11.14
N CYS A 363 -8.33 -5.70 -11.47
CA CYS A 363 -7.05 -5.05 -11.75
C CYS A 363 -7.12 -4.08 -12.94
N PHE A 364 -7.89 -4.42 -13.97
CA PHE A 364 -8.12 -3.54 -15.13
C PHE A 364 -8.79 -2.23 -14.70
N PHE A 365 -9.90 -2.30 -13.96
CA PHE A 365 -10.60 -1.12 -13.46
C PHE A 365 -9.83 -0.40 -12.35
N ALA A 366 -9.11 -1.13 -11.52
CA ALA A 366 -8.27 -0.57 -10.47
C ALA A 366 -7.18 0.36 -11.05
N GLY A 367 -6.60 0.01 -12.20
CA GLY A 367 -5.65 0.87 -12.89
C GLY A 367 -6.17 2.27 -13.18
N ILE A 368 -7.47 2.40 -13.45
CA ILE A 368 -8.13 3.69 -13.69
C ILE A 368 -8.35 4.42 -12.36
N HIS A 369 -9.11 3.83 -11.44
CA HIS A 369 -9.51 4.56 -10.23
C HIS A 369 -8.34 4.81 -9.27
N PHE A 370 -7.29 3.96 -9.23
CA PHE A 370 -6.07 4.24 -8.48
C PHE A 370 -5.30 5.43 -9.05
N SER A 371 -5.22 5.53 -10.39
CA SER A 371 -4.62 6.70 -11.04
C SER A 371 -5.40 7.99 -10.73
N PHE A 372 -6.74 7.95 -10.72
CA PHE A 372 -7.58 9.07 -10.28
C PHE A 372 -7.39 9.39 -8.80
N SER A 373 -7.29 8.39 -7.93
CA SER A 373 -6.99 8.57 -6.51
C SER A 373 -5.67 9.35 -6.33
N GLY A 374 -4.63 8.96 -7.05
CA GLY A 374 -3.36 9.69 -7.07
C GLY A 374 -3.51 11.13 -7.54
N TYR A 375 -4.30 11.36 -8.58
CA TYR A 375 -4.59 12.70 -9.11
C TYR A 375 -5.36 13.57 -8.13
N PHE A 376 -6.39 13.03 -7.49
CA PHE A 376 -7.15 13.73 -6.45
C PHE A 376 -6.26 14.08 -5.26
N CYS A 377 -5.39 13.17 -4.83
CA CYS A 377 -4.39 13.46 -3.79
C CYS A 377 -3.46 14.60 -4.20
N ALA A 378 -2.96 14.60 -5.46
CA ALA A 378 -2.11 15.67 -5.98
C ALA A 378 -2.79 17.03 -5.93
N TYR A 379 -4.11 17.11 -6.09
CA TYR A 379 -4.92 18.33 -5.92
C TYR A 379 -5.43 18.57 -4.49
N GLY A 380 -5.05 17.73 -3.52
CA GLY A 380 -5.49 17.83 -2.12
C GLY A 380 -6.97 17.52 -1.90
N ARG A 381 -7.55 16.70 -2.78
CA ARG A 381 -8.93 16.24 -2.76
C ARG A 381 -9.01 14.74 -2.46
N SER A 382 -8.19 14.28 -1.50
CA SER A 382 -8.14 12.86 -1.12
C SER A 382 -9.45 12.35 -0.53
N GLU A 383 -10.35 13.23 -0.09
CA GLU A 383 -11.71 12.87 0.29
C GLU A 383 -12.48 12.16 -0.84
N LEU A 384 -12.20 12.51 -2.11
CA LEU A 384 -12.79 11.82 -3.25
C LEU A 384 -12.23 10.41 -3.44
N SER A 385 -10.94 10.23 -3.15
CA SER A 385 -10.29 8.94 -3.17
C SER A 385 -10.91 7.98 -2.14
N PHE A 386 -11.13 8.46 -0.93
CA PHE A 386 -11.84 7.71 0.10
C PHE A 386 -13.30 7.42 -0.28
N LEU A 387 -14.02 8.42 -0.79
CA LEU A 387 -15.45 8.34 -1.09
C LEU A 387 -15.77 7.26 -2.14
N HIS A 388 -15.05 7.24 -3.28
CA HIS A 388 -15.34 6.25 -4.31
C HIS A 388 -15.03 4.82 -3.83
N ASN A 389 -13.97 4.65 -3.00
CA ASN A 389 -13.62 3.34 -2.45
C ASN A 389 -14.65 2.84 -1.45
N ILE A 390 -15.07 3.66 -0.46
CA ILE A 390 -16.05 3.24 0.53
C ILE A 390 -17.40 2.91 -0.13
N LEU A 391 -17.84 3.72 -1.10
CA LEU A 391 -19.09 3.43 -1.83
C LEU A 391 -18.99 2.12 -2.61
N SER A 392 -17.86 1.88 -3.30
CA SER A 392 -17.64 0.63 -4.01
C SER A 392 -17.63 -0.58 -3.08
N ILE A 393 -16.92 -0.51 -1.96
CA ILE A 393 -16.80 -1.61 -1.00
C ILE A 393 -18.14 -1.94 -0.36
N VAL A 394 -18.85 -0.91 0.14
CA VAL A 394 -20.06 -1.09 0.93
C VAL A 394 -21.28 -1.41 0.07
N LEU A 395 -21.39 -0.82 -1.12
CA LEU A 395 -22.57 -1.00 -1.97
C LEU A 395 -22.46 -2.15 -2.95
N VAL A 396 -21.26 -2.50 -3.41
CA VAL A 396 -21.10 -3.47 -4.51
C VAL A 396 -20.14 -4.60 -4.15
N ARG A 397 -18.91 -4.30 -3.75
CA ARG A 397 -17.85 -5.32 -3.62
C ARG A 397 -18.19 -6.39 -2.58
N VAL A 398 -18.47 -6.01 -1.34
CA VAL A 398 -18.79 -6.95 -0.26
C VAL A 398 -20.19 -7.54 -0.41
N PRO A 399 -21.26 -6.74 -0.60
CA PRO A 399 -22.61 -7.30 -0.82
C PRO A 399 -22.66 -8.16 -2.08
N GLY A 400 -22.04 -7.72 -3.18
CA GLY A 400 -21.99 -8.50 -4.43
C GLY A 400 -21.30 -9.85 -4.23
N ALA A 401 -20.13 -9.89 -3.58
CA ALA A 401 -19.47 -11.14 -3.27
C ALA A 401 -20.36 -12.06 -2.40
N TYR A 402 -21.06 -11.50 -1.41
CA TYR A 402 -21.98 -12.26 -0.55
C TYR A 402 -23.16 -12.83 -1.35
N PHE A 403 -23.87 -12.00 -2.12
CA PHE A 403 -25.01 -12.46 -2.91
C PHE A 403 -24.62 -13.46 -3.99
N MET A 404 -23.51 -13.21 -4.72
CA MET A 404 -23.02 -14.15 -5.74
C MET A 404 -22.58 -15.46 -5.12
N SER A 405 -21.98 -15.43 -3.93
CA SER A 405 -21.65 -16.64 -3.16
C SER A 405 -22.87 -17.49 -2.82
N LYS A 406 -24.04 -16.90 -2.62
CA LYS A 406 -25.30 -17.57 -2.29
C LYS A 406 -26.04 -18.07 -3.55
N LEU A 407 -26.05 -17.24 -4.61
CA LEU A 407 -26.78 -17.55 -5.84
C LEU A 407 -26.06 -18.61 -6.69
N PHE A 408 -24.74 -18.68 -6.59
CA PHE A 408 -23.91 -19.61 -7.36
C PHE A 408 -23.01 -20.44 -6.42
N PRO A 409 -23.60 -21.42 -5.68
CA PRO A 409 -22.85 -22.20 -4.71
C PRO A 409 -21.74 -23.06 -5.33
N ASP A 410 -21.88 -23.47 -6.59
CA ASP A 410 -20.96 -24.37 -7.28
C ASP A 410 -19.91 -23.65 -8.13
N ASN A 411 -19.94 -22.31 -8.19
CA ASN A 411 -19.03 -21.53 -9.05
C ASN A 411 -18.56 -20.24 -8.36
N LEU A 412 -17.23 -20.04 -8.32
CA LEU A 412 -16.61 -18.86 -7.73
C LEU A 412 -16.45 -17.70 -8.72
N LEU A 413 -16.62 -17.89 -10.02
CA LEU A 413 -16.45 -16.83 -11.02
C LEU A 413 -17.35 -15.62 -10.77
N PRO A 414 -18.67 -15.76 -10.47
CA PRO A 414 -19.52 -14.61 -10.19
C PRO A 414 -19.09 -13.82 -8.93
N MET A 415 -18.57 -14.54 -7.92
CA MET A 415 -18.03 -13.90 -6.71
C MET A 415 -16.78 -13.06 -7.04
N GLY A 416 -15.91 -13.56 -7.92
CA GLY A 416 -14.75 -12.80 -8.44
C GLY A 416 -15.17 -11.59 -9.27
N LEU A 417 -16.17 -11.73 -10.15
CA LEU A 417 -16.71 -10.62 -10.94
C LEU A 417 -17.32 -9.51 -10.09
N ALA A 418 -17.91 -9.83 -8.94
CA ALA A 418 -18.47 -8.82 -8.01
C ALA A 418 -17.41 -7.81 -7.56
N THR A 419 -16.15 -8.22 -7.39
CA THR A 419 -15.04 -7.31 -7.06
C THR A 419 -14.76 -6.36 -8.22
N ALA A 420 -14.72 -6.86 -9.45
CA ALA A 420 -14.51 -6.07 -10.65
C ALA A 420 -15.65 -5.05 -10.88
N VAL A 421 -16.90 -5.43 -10.64
CA VAL A 421 -18.06 -4.51 -10.72
C VAL A 421 -17.96 -3.41 -9.67
N GLY A 422 -17.45 -3.72 -8.47
CA GLY A 422 -17.15 -2.73 -7.44
C GLY A 422 -16.14 -1.69 -7.95
N SER A 423 -15.05 -2.12 -8.56
CA SER A 423 -14.06 -1.21 -9.14
C SER A 423 -14.59 -0.43 -10.35
N LEU A 424 -15.48 -1.01 -11.14
CA LEU A 424 -16.18 -0.28 -12.20
C LEU A 424 -17.03 0.88 -11.62
N LEU A 425 -17.74 0.67 -10.51
CA LEU A 425 -18.44 1.76 -9.82
C LEU A 425 -17.47 2.85 -9.37
N SER A 426 -16.32 2.48 -8.81
CA SER A 426 -15.26 3.45 -8.47
C SER A 426 -14.82 4.27 -9.69
N VAL A 427 -14.63 3.64 -10.85
CA VAL A 427 -14.29 4.33 -12.11
C VAL A 427 -15.37 5.35 -12.49
N VAL A 428 -16.63 4.97 -12.45
CA VAL A 428 -17.76 5.87 -12.77
C VAL A 428 -17.79 7.09 -11.86
N ILE A 429 -17.62 6.87 -10.54
CA ILE A 429 -17.57 7.96 -9.55
C ILE A 429 -16.36 8.87 -9.82
N CYS A 430 -15.19 8.31 -10.07
CA CYS A 430 -13.97 9.08 -10.36
C CYS A 430 -14.11 9.94 -11.62
N LEU A 431 -14.63 9.36 -12.70
CA LEU A 431 -14.85 10.08 -13.96
C LEU A 431 -15.86 11.21 -13.78
N THR A 432 -16.97 10.95 -13.10
CA THR A 432 -17.99 11.96 -12.81
C THR A 432 -17.41 13.10 -11.97
N ALA A 433 -16.70 12.78 -10.89
CA ALA A 433 -16.06 13.77 -10.04
C ALA A 433 -15.01 14.59 -10.81
N TYR A 434 -14.20 13.94 -11.65
CA TYR A 434 -13.20 14.60 -12.48
C TYR A 434 -13.85 15.58 -13.45
N LEU A 435 -14.90 15.18 -14.18
CA LEU A 435 -15.59 16.02 -15.15
C LEU A 435 -16.27 17.22 -14.49
N LEU A 436 -16.94 17.01 -13.35
CA LEU A 436 -17.59 18.08 -12.60
C LEU A 436 -16.58 19.10 -12.05
N LEU A 437 -15.46 18.64 -11.50
CA LEU A 437 -14.42 19.51 -10.95
C LEU A 437 -13.64 20.23 -12.06
N LYS A 438 -13.45 19.59 -13.21
CA LYS A 438 -12.85 20.22 -14.39
C LYS A 438 -13.71 21.37 -14.91
N ARG A 439 -15.03 21.17 -14.99
CA ARG A 439 -15.98 22.24 -15.38
C ARG A 439 -15.96 23.42 -14.40
N LYS A 440 -15.76 23.15 -13.10
CA LYS A 440 -15.63 24.18 -12.06
C LYS A 440 -14.25 24.87 -12.02
N GLY A 441 -13.35 24.56 -12.95
CA GLY A 441 -12.01 25.14 -13.01
C GLY A 441 -11.05 24.67 -11.90
N THR A 442 -11.41 23.68 -11.08
CA THR A 442 -10.60 23.19 -9.94
C THR A 442 -9.25 22.63 -10.41
N PHE A 443 -9.17 22.09 -11.60
CA PHE A 443 -7.98 21.47 -12.20
C PHE A 443 -7.26 22.38 -13.21
N GLY A 444 -7.32 23.72 -13.01
CA GLY A 444 -6.60 24.70 -13.85
C GLY A 444 -7.19 24.92 -15.24
N GLY A 445 -8.40 24.45 -15.50
CA GLY A 445 -9.17 24.81 -16.68
C GLY A 445 -9.85 26.18 -16.49
N LYS A 446 -9.98 26.98 -17.56
CA LYS A 446 -10.91 28.11 -17.52
C LYS A 446 -12.29 27.53 -17.16
N ALA A 447 -12.97 28.14 -16.18
CA ALA A 447 -14.37 27.82 -15.92
C ALA A 447 -15.14 28.06 -17.24
N ALA A 448 -15.80 27.00 -17.73
CA ALA A 448 -16.62 27.08 -18.93
C ALA A 448 -17.97 27.73 -18.58
#